data_9384a5b9439f56e293843553785ae85a
#
_entry.id   9384a5b9439f56e293843553785ae85a
#
_cell.length_a   1.000
_cell.length_b   1.000
_cell.length_c   1.000
_cell.angle_alpha   90.00
_cell.angle_beta   90.00
_cell.angle_gamma   90.00
#
_symmetry.space_group_name_H-M   'P 1'
#
loop_
_entity.id
_entity.type
_entity.pdbx_description
1 polymer ?
#
loop_
_entity_poly.entity_id
_entity_poly.type
_entity_poly.pdbx_seq_one_letter_code
_entity_poly.pdbx_strand_id
1 'polypeptide(L)'
;KYEITTICGGYKVDQAILPGIAQGDRRTTTSFKRAFVSFEEGNRCVEKIIDRGIIEIESSQHHLAKKRGDDKISKKLLFTTPFLRFWFAFVSPIYKGIKEKEYKEFYELYENKQAEFGNFIFEELAMECLRDSFTEDPVKQFGKYWDEKVEIDLVAKTTSGKIIAGNCKYINSKLKKNELNKLKEDCKTADLNVDIFVIFSKNGFSNELKSQKS
;
A
#
# COMPACT_ATOMS: atom_id res chain seq x y z
N LYS A 1 -6.59 -16.53 18.91
CA LYS A 1 -7.79 -15.81 18.44
C LYS A 1 -8.32 -14.85 19.49
N TYR A 2 -8.48 -15.29 20.75
CA TYR A 2 -9.03 -14.46 21.82
C TYR A 2 -8.18 -13.19 22.05
N GLU A 3 -6.85 -13.35 22.14
CA GLU A 3 -5.93 -12.23 22.31
C GLU A 3 -6.01 -11.22 21.18
N ILE A 4 -6.00 -11.69 19.91
CA ILE A 4 -6.10 -10.80 18.75
C ILE A 4 -7.46 -10.10 18.70
N THR A 5 -8.56 -10.81 19.02
CA THR A 5 -9.88 -10.18 19.08
C THR A 5 -9.94 -9.10 20.16
N THR A 6 -9.30 -9.36 21.31
CA THR A 6 -9.20 -8.39 22.41
C THR A 6 -8.37 -7.18 22.02
N ILE A 7 -7.25 -7.40 21.33
CA ILE A 7 -6.39 -6.32 20.82
C ILE A 7 -7.17 -5.43 19.84
N CYS A 8 -7.94 -6.03 18.93
CA CYS A 8 -8.69 -5.30 17.89
C CYS A 8 -10.00 -4.65 18.39
N GLY A 9 -10.48 -4.99 19.58
CA GLY A 9 -11.52 -4.23 20.30
C GLY A 9 -12.96 -4.56 20.02
N GLY A 10 -13.27 -5.50 19.17
CA GLY A 10 -14.66 -5.89 18.94
C GLY A 10 -14.85 -6.95 17.89
N TYR A 11 -15.74 -7.88 18.18
CA TYR A 11 -15.91 -9.10 17.39
C TYR A 11 -16.53 -8.88 15.99
N LYS A 12 -17.45 -7.92 15.86
CA LYS A 12 -18.19 -7.73 14.58
C LYS A 12 -17.43 -6.86 13.59
N VAL A 13 -16.78 -5.82 14.04
CA VAL A 13 -16.15 -4.82 13.20
C VAL A 13 -14.77 -5.26 12.72
N ASP A 14 -13.98 -5.85 13.61
CA ASP A 14 -12.66 -6.39 13.28
C ASP A 14 -12.77 -7.55 12.27
N GLN A 15 -13.79 -8.40 12.35
CA GLN A 15 -13.98 -9.48 11.39
C GLN A 15 -14.45 -9.02 10.00
N ALA A 16 -15.00 -7.85 9.87
CA ALA A 16 -15.53 -7.36 8.60
C ALA A 16 -14.64 -6.27 7.97
N ILE A 17 -14.12 -5.33 8.76
CA ILE A 17 -13.31 -4.21 8.27
C ILE A 17 -11.85 -4.63 8.06
N LEU A 18 -11.23 -5.25 9.05
CA LEU A 18 -9.80 -5.57 8.99
C LEU A 18 -9.42 -6.56 7.87
N PRO A 19 -10.16 -7.64 7.59
CA PRO A 19 -9.88 -8.46 6.42
C PRO A 19 -9.97 -7.71 5.08
N GLY A 20 -10.92 -6.78 4.95
CA GLY A 20 -11.03 -5.92 3.77
C GLY A 20 -9.78 -5.06 3.56
N ILE A 21 -9.33 -4.38 4.61
CA ILE A 21 -8.09 -3.58 4.58
C ILE A 21 -6.87 -4.47 4.25
N ALA A 22 -6.77 -5.63 4.88
CA ALA A 22 -5.67 -6.56 4.67
C ALA A 22 -5.58 -7.11 3.23
N GLN A 23 -6.72 -7.25 2.57
CA GLN A 23 -6.87 -7.74 1.20
C GLN A 23 -6.86 -6.64 0.12
N GLY A 24 -6.50 -5.41 0.47
CA GLY A 24 -6.32 -4.32 -0.49
C GLY A 24 -7.42 -3.25 -0.51
N ASP A 25 -8.56 -3.46 0.15
CA ASP A 25 -9.61 -2.44 0.31
C ASP A 25 -9.22 -1.40 1.38
N ARG A 26 -8.19 -0.67 1.11
CA ARG A 26 -7.60 0.27 2.05
C ARG A 26 -8.42 1.56 2.23
N ARG A 27 -9.42 1.79 1.39
CA ARG A 27 -10.30 2.96 1.48
C ARG A 27 -11.45 2.68 2.46
N THR A 28 -11.70 3.62 3.38
CA THR A 28 -12.73 3.51 4.42
C THR A 28 -14.12 3.18 3.85
N THR A 29 -14.52 3.86 2.78
CA THR A 29 -15.84 3.66 2.16
C THR A 29 -16.08 2.25 1.66
N THR A 30 -15.06 1.61 1.07
CA THR A 30 -15.18 0.23 0.56
C THR A 30 -15.18 -0.78 1.70
N SER A 31 -14.33 -0.58 2.71
CA SER A 31 -14.28 -1.44 3.90
C SER A 31 -15.60 -1.40 4.68
N PHE A 32 -16.22 -0.22 4.83
CA PHE A 32 -17.49 -0.06 5.54
C PHE A 32 -18.66 -0.71 4.80
N LYS A 33 -18.71 -0.59 3.47
CA LYS A 33 -19.71 -1.30 2.65
C LYS A 33 -19.63 -2.82 2.81
N ARG A 34 -18.41 -3.39 2.80
CA ARG A 34 -18.22 -4.82 3.05
C ARG A 34 -18.64 -5.25 4.45
N ALA A 35 -18.41 -4.40 5.43
CA ALA A 35 -18.77 -4.66 6.82
C ALA A 35 -20.27 -4.47 7.12
N PHE A 36 -21.04 -3.97 6.15
CA PHE A 36 -22.46 -3.59 6.34
C PHE A 36 -22.67 -2.65 7.52
N VAL A 37 -21.71 -1.74 7.75
CA VAL A 37 -21.81 -0.72 8.80
C VAL A 37 -22.04 0.66 8.17
N SER A 38 -22.70 1.54 8.91
CA SER A 38 -22.83 2.94 8.51
C SER A 38 -21.46 3.64 8.50
N PHE A 39 -21.36 4.75 7.76
CA PHE A 39 -20.12 5.52 7.72
C PHE A 39 -19.70 6.02 9.10
N GLU A 40 -20.64 6.46 9.91
CA GLU A 40 -20.39 6.94 11.27
C GLU A 40 -19.91 5.82 12.21
N GLU A 41 -20.55 4.67 12.17
CA GLU A 41 -20.15 3.51 12.93
C GLU A 41 -18.77 2.99 12.51
N GLY A 42 -18.54 2.92 11.20
CA GLY A 42 -17.24 2.54 10.63
C GLY A 42 -16.11 3.46 11.08
N ASN A 43 -16.31 4.77 11.06
CA ASN A 43 -15.31 5.73 11.53
C ASN A 43 -14.99 5.56 13.01
N ARG A 44 -16.02 5.44 13.87
CA ARG A 44 -15.79 5.18 15.31
C ARG A 44 -14.99 3.90 15.56
N CYS A 45 -15.20 2.89 14.73
CA CYS A 45 -14.43 1.66 14.84
C CYS A 45 -12.99 1.84 14.38
N VAL A 46 -12.77 2.50 13.25
CA VAL A 46 -11.43 2.81 12.73
C VAL A 46 -10.64 3.64 13.74
N GLU A 47 -11.22 4.68 14.32
CA GLU A 47 -10.57 5.49 15.38
C GLU A 47 -10.07 4.62 16.53
N LYS A 48 -10.93 3.73 17.07
CA LYS A 48 -10.52 2.80 18.14
C LYS A 48 -9.39 1.83 17.75
N ILE A 49 -9.36 1.40 16.49
CA ILE A 49 -8.33 0.51 15.98
C ILE A 49 -7.00 1.27 15.79
N ILE A 50 -7.07 2.54 15.38
CA ILE A 50 -5.93 3.46 15.30
C ILE A 50 -5.37 3.74 16.69
N ASP A 51 -6.20 4.08 17.67
CA ASP A 51 -5.81 4.35 19.05
C ASP A 51 -5.08 3.16 19.70
N ARG A 52 -5.35 1.95 19.23
CA ARG A 52 -4.68 0.72 19.66
C ARG A 52 -3.40 0.41 18.86
N GLY A 53 -3.03 1.24 17.91
CA GLY A 53 -1.84 1.07 17.11
C GLY A 53 -1.88 -0.13 16.14
N ILE A 54 -3.07 -0.59 15.71
CA ILE A 54 -3.22 -1.73 14.81
C ILE A 54 -3.17 -1.30 13.36
N ILE A 55 -3.82 -0.17 13.06
CA ILE A 55 -3.79 0.48 11.76
C ILE A 55 -3.42 1.94 11.92
N GLU A 56 -2.97 2.54 10.85
CA GLU A 56 -2.69 3.97 10.73
C GLU A 56 -3.32 4.54 9.46
N ILE A 57 -3.40 5.86 9.39
CA ILE A 57 -3.88 6.58 8.21
C ILE A 57 -2.71 6.95 7.33
N GLU A 58 -2.73 6.47 6.09
CA GLU A 58 -1.83 6.91 5.04
C GLU A 58 -2.48 8.04 4.24
N SER A 59 -1.77 9.14 4.10
CA SER A 59 -2.18 10.30 3.31
C SER A 59 -1.35 10.42 2.04
N SER A 60 -1.99 10.81 0.92
CA SER A 60 -1.29 11.05 -0.33
C SER A 60 -0.30 12.22 -0.21
N GLN A 61 0.85 12.10 -0.83
CA GLN A 61 1.89 13.15 -0.92
C GLN A 61 1.51 14.25 -1.93
N HIS A 62 0.21 14.58 -2.04
CA HIS A 62 -0.33 15.52 -3.02
C HIS A 62 0.26 16.95 -2.89
N HIS A 63 0.75 17.32 -1.71
CA HIS A 63 1.39 18.61 -1.49
C HIS A 63 2.73 18.78 -2.20
N LEU A 64 3.32 17.68 -2.72
CA LEU A 64 4.50 17.73 -3.60
C LEU A 64 4.14 18.06 -5.06
N ALA A 65 2.88 17.91 -5.43
CA ALA A 65 2.37 18.33 -6.74
C ALA A 65 2.10 19.85 -6.75
N LYS A 66 2.17 20.46 -7.93
CA LYS A 66 1.87 21.88 -8.09
C LYS A 66 0.39 22.19 -7.96
N LYS A 67 -0.46 21.20 -8.20
CA LYS A 67 -1.91 21.33 -7.98
C LYS A 67 -2.19 21.45 -6.49
N ARG A 68 -3.05 22.40 -6.12
CA ARG A 68 -3.60 22.45 -4.76
C ARG A 68 -4.33 21.14 -4.49
N GLY A 69 -3.99 20.51 -3.37
CA GLY A 69 -4.63 19.28 -2.93
C GLY A 69 -6.14 19.48 -2.87
N ASP A 70 -6.86 18.53 -3.44
CA ASP A 70 -8.29 18.46 -3.24
C ASP A 70 -8.53 17.81 -1.86
N ASP A 71 -9.23 18.48 -0.96
CA ASP A 71 -9.62 17.96 0.35
C ASP A 71 -10.48 16.68 0.25
N LYS A 72 -10.91 16.34 -0.98
CA LYS A 72 -11.63 15.11 -1.31
C LYS A 72 -10.74 13.89 -1.54
N ILE A 73 -9.40 14.02 -1.54
CA ILE A 73 -8.52 12.87 -1.70
C ILE A 73 -8.71 11.92 -0.52
N SER A 74 -9.20 10.71 -0.80
CA SER A 74 -9.50 9.73 0.23
C SER A 74 -8.21 9.26 0.91
N LYS A 75 -8.22 9.26 2.24
CA LYS A 75 -7.17 8.62 3.04
C LYS A 75 -7.24 7.10 2.88
N LYS A 76 -6.10 6.45 2.98
CA LYS A 76 -6.00 4.98 2.98
C LYS A 76 -5.67 4.50 4.38
N LEU A 77 -6.09 3.27 4.70
CA LEU A 77 -5.79 2.59 5.95
C LEU A 77 -4.65 1.60 5.74
N LEU A 78 -3.71 1.57 6.67
CA LEU A 78 -2.52 0.74 6.62
C LEU A 78 -2.38 -0.03 7.94
N PHE A 79 -2.00 -1.30 7.88
CA PHE A 79 -1.60 -2.03 9.09
C PHE A 79 -0.23 -1.57 9.56
N THR A 80 -0.09 -1.38 10.87
CA THR A 80 1.19 -0.99 11.50
C THR A 80 2.21 -2.13 11.52
N THR A 81 1.76 -3.38 11.37
CA THR A 81 2.66 -4.55 11.34
C THR A 81 2.29 -5.52 10.22
N PRO A 82 3.29 -6.09 9.51
CA PRO A 82 3.07 -7.12 8.49
C PRO A 82 2.38 -8.38 9.05
N PHE A 83 2.65 -8.73 10.31
CA PHE A 83 2.03 -9.88 10.97
C PHE A 83 0.51 -9.73 11.07
N LEU A 84 0.00 -8.60 11.55
CA LEU A 84 -1.44 -8.35 11.66
C LEU A 84 -2.10 -8.33 10.29
N ARG A 85 -1.45 -7.72 9.30
CA ARG A 85 -1.94 -7.75 7.91
C ARG A 85 -2.06 -9.18 7.40
N PHE A 86 -1.02 -10.02 7.59
CA PHE A 86 -1.05 -11.44 7.20
C PHE A 86 -2.18 -12.19 7.91
N TRP A 87 -2.33 -11.98 9.21
CA TRP A 87 -3.37 -12.61 10.00
C TRP A 87 -4.77 -12.32 9.46
N PHE A 88 -5.08 -11.06 9.21
CA PHE A 88 -6.39 -10.67 8.71
C PHE A 88 -6.61 -10.98 7.23
N ALA A 89 -5.55 -11.07 6.43
CA ALA A 89 -5.66 -11.49 5.04
C ALA A 89 -5.93 -12.99 4.88
N PHE A 90 -5.23 -13.84 5.64
CA PHE A 90 -5.15 -15.27 5.37
C PHE A 90 -5.61 -16.19 6.50
N VAL A 91 -5.61 -15.75 7.74
CA VAL A 91 -5.92 -16.60 8.90
C VAL A 91 -7.31 -16.31 9.44
N SER A 92 -7.61 -15.07 9.72
CA SER A 92 -8.87 -14.66 10.35
C SER A 92 -10.11 -15.10 9.54
N PRO A 93 -10.17 -14.95 8.22
CA PRO A 93 -11.34 -15.32 7.42
C PRO A 93 -11.69 -16.80 7.48
N ILE A 94 -10.67 -17.66 7.64
CA ILE A 94 -10.79 -19.12 7.56
C ILE A 94 -10.38 -19.81 8.86
N TYR A 95 -10.42 -19.06 9.97
CA TYR A 95 -9.90 -19.53 11.26
C TYR A 95 -10.52 -20.86 11.74
N LYS A 96 -11.78 -21.11 11.39
CA LYS A 96 -12.48 -22.36 11.77
C LYS A 96 -11.77 -23.57 11.18
N GLY A 97 -11.53 -23.58 9.86
CA GLY A 97 -10.82 -24.67 9.19
C GLY A 97 -9.41 -24.87 9.74
N ILE A 98 -8.67 -23.78 9.96
CA ILE A 98 -7.32 -23.87 10.56
C ILE A 98 -7.36 -24.51 11.95
N LYS A 99 -8.35 -24.18 12.79
CA LYS A 99 -8.54 -24.79 14.10
C LYS A 99 -8.85 -26.29 14.01
N GLU A 100 -9.58 -26.69 13.01
CA GLU A 100 -9.95 -28.09 12.72
C GLU A 100 -8.84 -28.85 11.97
N LYS A 101 -7.68 -28.18 11.72
CA LYS A 101 -6.54 -28.69 10.93
C LYS A 101 -6.86 -28.96 9.46
N GLU A 102 -7.88 -28.32 8.95
CA GLU A 102 -8.24 -28.32 7.53
C GLU A 102 -7.66 -27.09 6.84
N TYR A 103 -6.64 -27.31 6.01
CA TYR A 103 -5.86 -26.21 5.42
C TYR A 103 -6.19 -25.92 3.95
N LYS A 104 -7.17 -26.62 3.37
CA LYS A 104 -7.52 -26.46 1.94
C LYS A 104 -7.89 -25.02 1.62
N GLU A 105 -8.81 -24.44 2.37
CA GLU A 105 -9.24 -23.04 2.19
C GLU A 105 -8.08 -22.05 2.36
N PHE A 106 -7.11 -22.35 3.25
CA PHE A 106 -5.92 -21.52 3.41
C PHE A 106 -5.08 -21.49 2.14
N TYR A 107 -4.79 -22.67 1.57
CA TYR A 107 -3.99 -22.75 0.35
C TYR A 107 -4.68 -22.05 -0.82
N GLU A 108 -5.98 -22.27 -1.02
CA GLU A 108 -6.76 -21.62 -2.06
C GLU A 108 -6.75 -20.09 -1.90
N LEU A 109 -6.99 -19.58 -0.70
CA LEU A 109 -6.97 -18.14 -0.42
C LEU A 109 -5.57 -17.55 -0.63
N TYR A 110 -4.53 -18.25 -0.15
CA TYR A 110 -3.15 -17.80 -0.27
C TYR A 110 -2.70 -17.77 -1.74
N GLU A 111 -2.92 -18.81 -2.51
CA GLU A 111 -2.59 -18.86 -3.93
C GLU A 111 -3.25 -17.73 -4.72
N ASN A 112 -4.51 -17.42 -4.42
CA ASN A 112 -5.25 -16.37 -5.08
C ASN A 112 -4.80 -14.95 -4.71
N LYS A 113 -4.27 -14.73 -3.50
CA LYS A 113 -4.00 -13.39 -2.96
C LYS A 113 -2.54 -13.08 -2.67
N GLN A 114 -1.64 -14.07 -2.69
CA GLN A 114 -0.22 -13.88 -2.35
C GLN A 114 0.48 -12.83 -3.21
N ALA A 115 0.13 -12.74 -4.50
CA ALA A 115 0.76 -11.79 -5.41
C ALA A 115 0.43 -10.33 -5.03
N GLU A 116 -0.84 -10.06 -4.73
CA GLU A 116 -1.30 -8.74 -4.28
C GLU A 116 -0.71 -8.39 -2.90
N PHE A 117 -0.72 -9.36 -1.99
CA PHE A 117 -0.12 -9.21 -0.66
C PHE A 117 1.38 -8.95 -0.76
N GLY A 118 2.10 -9.71 -1.59
CA GLY A 118 3.53 -9.56 -1.84
C GLY A 118 3.90 -8.24 -2.51
N ASN A 119 3.07 -7.74 -3.43
CA ASN A 119 3.31 -6.45 -4.07
C ASN A 119 3.36 -5.31 -3.02
N PHE A 120 2.45 -5.32 -2.07
CA PHE A 120 2.42 -4.32 -1.01
C PHE A 120 3.69 -4.33 -0.13
N ILE A 121 4.14 -5.52 0.28
CA ILE A 121 5.40 -5.67 1.04
C ILE A 121 6.60 -5.22 0.19
N PHE A 122 6.57 -5.53 -1.10
CA PHE A 122 7.63 -5.13 -2.02
C PHE A 122 7.72 -3.60 -2.16
N GLU A 123 6.58 -2.90 -2.14
CA GLU A 123 6.54 -1.43 -2.14
C GLU A 123 7.16 -0.84 -0.87
N GLU A 124 6.89 -1.42 0.31
CA GLU A 124 7.51 -1.01 1.58
C GLU A 124 9.02 -1.20 1.55
N LEU A 125 9.50 -2.37 1.12
CA LEU A 125 10.93 -2.66 0.97
C LEU A 125 11.61 -1.74 -0.06
N ALA A 126 10.91 -1.38 -1.14
CA ALA A 126 11.42 -0.47 -2.15
C ALA A 126 11.61 0.96 -1.58
N MET A 127 10.69 1.41 -0.72
CA MET A 127 10.83 2.70 -0.03
C MET A 127 12.01 2.71 0.94
N GLU A 128 12.22 1.64 1.69
CA GLU A 128 13.40 1.50 2.58
C GLU A 128 14.70 1.49 1.76
N CYS A 129 14.75 0.69 0.71
CA CYS A 129 15.91 0.62 -0.21
C CYS A 129 16.22 1.99 -0.83
N LEU A 130 15.19 2.74 -1.25
CA LEU A 130 15.39 4.08 -1.76
C LEU A 130 16.03 4.99 -0.72
N ARG A 131 15.46 5.02 0.48
CA ARG A 131 15.96 5.86 1.57
C ARG A 131 17.43 5.57 1.88
N ASP A 132 17.80 4.31 1.93
CA ASP A 132 19.16 3.87 2.25
C ASP A 132 20.15 4.10 1.09
N SER A 133 19.65 4.24 -0.13
CA SER A 133 20.48 4.48 -1.33
C SER A 133 20.89 5.95 -1.52
N PHE A 134 20.18 6.90 -0.89
CA PHE A 134 20.42 8.34 -1.03
C PHE A 134 21.23 8.90 0.17
N THR A 135 22.45 8.40 0.37
CA THR A 135 23.29 8.79 1.52
C THR A 135 23.87 10.20 1.41
N GLU A 136 24.23 10.67 0.21
CA GLU A 136 24.81 12.00 -0.02
C GLU A 136 23.75 13.12 -0.05
N ASP A 137 22.53 12.79 -0.47
CA ASP A 137 21.37 13.70 -0.47
C ASP A 137 20.17 12.97 0.16
N PRO A 138 20.12 12.87 1.49
CA PRO A 138 19.16 12.03 2.19
C PRO A 138 17.70 12.35 1.88
N VAL A 139 16.88 11.31 1.80
CA VAL A 139 15.43 11.43 1.66
C VAL A 139 14.86 12.01 2.95
N LYS A 140 14.26 13.21 2.86
CA LYS A 140 13.63 13.91 3.98
C LYS A 140 12.15 13.59 4.14
N GLN A 141 11.49 13.33 3.04
CA GLN A 141 10.05 13.07 2.98
C GLN A 141 9.78 12.00 1.93
N PHE A 142 8.93 11.05 2.25
CA PHE A 142 8.55 9.98 1.33
C PHE A 142 7.13 9.49 1.62
N GLY A 143 6.53 8.84 0.64
CA GLY A 143 5.21 8.21 0.71
C GLY A 143 4.71 7.87 -0.67
N LYS A 144 3.40 7.67 -0.79
CA LYS A 144 2.72 7.41 -2.05
C LYS A 144 1.95 8.65 -2.50
N TYR A 145 1.77 8.77 -3.81
CA TYR A 145 0.89 9.78 -4.36
C TYR A 145 -0.34 9.09 -4.96
N TRP A 146 -1.50 9.62 -4.69
CA TRP A 146 -2.73 9.28 -5.40
C TRP A 146 -3.69 10.47 -5.40
N ASP A 147 -4.42 10.56 -6.48
CA ASP A 147 -5.58 11.43 -6.63
C ASP A 147 -6.74 10.64 -7.29
N GLU A 148 -7.69 11.31 -7.91
CA GLU A 148 -8.79 10.68 -8.63
C GLU A 148 -8.38 10.02 -9.94
N LYS A 149 -7.22 10.39 -10.52
CA LYS A 149 -6.78 10.02 -11.87
C LYS A 149 -5.64 9.04 -11.89
N VAL A 150 -4.65 9.21 -10.99
CA VAL A 150 -3.40 8.46 -11.00
C VAL A 150 -2.98 8.03 -9.60
N GLU A 151 -2.22 6.96 -9.55
CA GLU A 151 -1.54 6.48 -8.35
C GLU A 151 -0.07 6.21 -8.69
N ILE A 152 0.85 6.73 -7.86
CA ILE A 152 2.30 6.55 -7.97
C ILE A 152 2.76 5.89 -6.68
N ASP A 153 3.39 4.73 -6.81
CA ASP A 153 3.71 3.85 -5.67
C ASP A 153 4.73 4.48 -4.70
N LEU A 154 5.58 5.37 -5.21
CA LEU A 154 6.63 6.03 -4.44
C LEU A 154 6.83 7.47 -4.91
N VAL A 155 6.75 8.41 -3.98
CA VAL A 155 7.16 9.81 -4.19
C VAL A 155 7.99 10.23 -3.00
N ALA A 156 9.16 10.82 -3.26
CA ALA A 156 10.07 11.26 -2.21
C ALA A 156 10.66 12.64 -2.52
N LYS A 157 11.09 13.34 -1.47
CA LYS A 157 11.81 14.60 -1.58
C LYS A 157 13.10 14.51 -0.78
N THR A 158 14.21 14.84 -1.42
CA THR A 158 15.53 14.86 -0.78
C THR A 158 15.78 16.16 -0.01
N THR A 159 16.86 16.20 0.74
CA THR A 159 17.30 17.38 1.51
C THR A 159 17.63 18.56 0.58
N SER A 160 18.21 18.31 -0.59
CA SER A 160 18.48 19.34 -1.61
C SER A 160 17.21 19.81 -2.35
N GLY A 161 16.08 19.15 -2.11
CA GLY A 161 14.76 19.49 -2.70
C GLY A 161 14.42 18.75 -3.97
N LYS A 162 15.24 17.80 -4.44
CA LYS A 162 14.92 16.97 -5.60
C LYS A 162 13.71 16.10 -5.34
N ILE A 163 12.85 15.96 -6.33
CA ILE A 163 11.67 15.08 -6.32
C ILE A 163 11.99 13.78 -7.03
N ILE A 164 11.76 12.69 -6.33
CA ILE A 164 11.90 11.33 -6.83
C ILE A 164 10.51 10.74 -7.00
N ALA A 165 10.22 10.13 -8.14
CA ALA A 165 9.01 9.34 -8.33
C ALA A 165 9.34 7.93 -8.80
N GLY A 166 8.57 6.95 -8.33
CA GLY A 166 8.83 5.55 -8.64
C GLY A 166 7.62 4.66 -8.64
N ASN A 167 7.74 3.53 -9.35
CA ASN A 167 6.78 2.44 -9.32
C ASN A 167 7.45 1.12 -8.94
N CYS A 168 6.66 0.27 -8.30
CA CYS A 168 7.06 -1.04 -7.82
C CYS A 168 6.26 -2.12 -8.55
N LYS A 169 6.92 -3.17 -9.05
CA LYS A 169 6.25 -4.25 -9.78
C LYS A 169 6.70 -5.62 -9.28
N TYR A 170 5.83 -6.27 -8.53
CA TYR A 170 6.01 -7.62 -8.00
C TYR A 170 5.44 -8.66 -8.96
N ILE A 171 5.98 -8.71 -10.19
CA ILE A 171 5.54 -9.62 -11.27
C ILE A 171 6.65 -10.57 -11.71
N ASN A 172 6.28 -11.69 -12.31
CA ASN A 172 7.22 -12.74 -12.75
C ASN A 172 7.84 -12.50 -14.14
N SER A 173 7.63 -11.33 -14.73
CA SER A 173 8.21 -10.94 -16.02
C SER A 173 9.16 -9.76 -15.87
N LYS A 174 10.13 -9.63 -16.80
CA LYS A 174 11.00 -8.45 -16.85
C LYS A 174 10.23 -7.20 -17.26
N LEU A 175 10.48 -6.10 -16.58
CA LEU A 175 9.88 -4.81 -16.92
C LEU A 175 10.43 -4.26 -18.23
N LYS A 176 9.54 -3.69 -19.01
CA LYS A 176 9.84 -3.07 -20.30
C LYS A 176 9.78 -1.53 -20.19
N LYS A 177 10.25 -0.85 -21.22
CA LYS A 177 10.29 0.62 -21.31
C LYS A 177 8.93 1.30 -21.13
N ASN A 178 7.85 0.62 -21.51
CA ASN A 178 6.49 1.16 -21.35
C ASN A 178 6.14 1.50 -19.89
N GLU A 179 6.69 0.76 -18.91
CA GLU A 179 6.45 1.06 -17.48
C GLU A 179 7.07 2.40 -17.08
N LEU A 180 8.27 2.71 -17.56
CA LEU A 180 8.89 4.02 -17.32
C LEU A 180 8.10 5.16 -18.03
N ASN A 181 7.65 4.91 -19.26
CA ASN A 181 6.84 5.90 -19.97
C ASN A 181 5.52 6.16 -19.25
N LYS A 182 4.86 5.11 -18.76
CA LYS A 182 3.64 5.23 -17.96
C LYS A 182 3.88 6.06 -16.70
N LEU A 183 4.93 5.76 -15.93
CA LEU A 183 5.28 6.54 -14.75
C LEU A 183 5.49 8.03 -15.07
N LYS A 184 6.18 8.34 -16.18
CA LYS A 184 6.38 9.73 -16.62
C LYS A 184 5.07 10.43 -16.99
N GLU A 185 4.12 9.72 -17.62
CA GLU A 185 2.79 10.24 -17.95
C GLU A 185 1.94 10.44 -16.70
N ASP A 186 1.96 9.50 -15.76
CA ASP A 186 1.27 9.61 -14.47
C ASP A 186 1.78 10.83 -13.69
N CYS A 187 3.10 11.05 -13.65
CA CYS A 187 3.69 12.24 -13.01
C CYS A 187 3.28 13.54 -13.69
N LYS A 188 3.18 13.58 -15.03
CA LYS A 188 2.65 14.75 -15.75
C LYS A 188 1.19 15.00 -15.41
N THR A 189 0.37 13.95 -15.35
CA THR A 189 -1.05 14.06 -15.01
C THR A 189 -1.24 14.55 -13.56
N ALA A 190 -0.36 14.14 -12.65
CA ALA A 190 -0.31 14.60 -11.27
C ALA A 190 0.25 16.02 -11.10
N ASP A 191 0.83 16.63 -12.17
CA ASP A 191 1.57 17.89 -12.11
C ASP A 191 2.77 17.87 -11.14
N LEU A 192 3.45 16.70 -11.07
CA LEU A 192 4.68 16.49 -10.33
C LEU A 192 5.90 16.82 -11.19
N ASN A 193 6.72 17.76 -10.73
CA ASN A 193 8.04 18.02 -11.32
C ASN A 193 9.05 17.04 -10.76
N VAL A 194 9.36 15.98 -11.49
CA VAL A 194 10.23 14.89 -11.06
C VAL A 194 11.63 15.07 -11.63
N ASP A 195 12.63 15.03 -10.74
CA ASP A 195 14.06 15.09 -11.09
C ASP A 195 14.62 13.69 -11.34
N ILE A 196 14.16 12.68 -10.58
CA ILE A 196 14.69 11.33 -10.64
C ILE A 196 13.54 10.32 -10.73
N PHE A 197 13.58 9.46 -11.75
CA PHE A 197 12.64 8.34 -11.88
C PHE A 197 13.30 7.05 -11.43
N VAL A 198 12.60 6.26 -10.60
CA VAL A 198 13.06 4.97 -10.12
C VAL A 198 12.01 3.89 -10.40
N ILE A 199 12.45 2.69 -10.71
CA ILE A 199 11.56 1.54 -10.87
C ILE A 199 12.14 0.35 -10.12
N PHE A 200 11.33 -0.25 -9.28
CA PHE A 200 11.65 -1.48 -8.58
C PHE A 200 10.95 -2.66 -9.23
N SER A 201 11.68 -3.73 -9.45
CA SER A 201 11.19 -4.95 -10.12
C SER A 201 11.67 -6.21 -9.43
N LYS A 202 10.73 -7.10 -9.10
CA LYS A 202 11.03 -8.44 -8.59
C LYS A 202 11.91 -9.25 -9.56
N ASN A 203 11.63 -9.15 -10.86
CA ASN A 203 12.22 -10.03 -11.88
C ASN A 203 13.16 -9.31 -12.88
N GLY A 204 13.60 -8.09 -12.51
CA GLY A 204 14.55 -7.30 -13.27
C GLY A 204 13.97 -6.61 -14.51
N PHE A 205 14.84 -6.18 -15.41
CA PHE A 205 14.54 -5.25 -16.49
C PHE A 205 14.93 -5.83 -17.85
N SER A 206 14.21 -5.42 -18.90
CA SER A 206 14.59 -5.69 -20.29
C SER A 206 15.87 -4.94 -20.67
N ASN A 207 16.59 -5.44 -21.69
CA ASN A 207 17.81 -4.77 -22.18
C ASN A 207 17.53 -3.35 -22.67
N GLU A 208 16.39 -3.14 -23.31
CA GLU A 208 15.94 -1.82 -23.76
C GLU A 208 15.77 -0.82 -22.60
N LEU A 209 15.22 -1.27 -21.47
CA LEU A 209 15.08 -0.40 -20.29
C LEU A 209 16.43 -0.16 -19.60
N LYS A 210 17.31 -1.15 -19.55
CA LYS A 210 18.67 -1.01 -18.99
C LYS A 210 19.56 -0.04 -19.77
N SER A 211 19.34 0.07 -21.09
CA SER A 211 20.10 1.00 -21.93
C SER A 211 19.68 2.47 -21.78
N GLN A 212 18.60 2.74 -21.05
CA GLN A 212 18.08 4.10 -20.74
C GLN A 212 18.77 4.68 -19.50
N LYS A 213 20.08 4.46 -19.32
CA LYS A 213 20.83 5.19 -18.29
C LYS A 213 20.80 6.68 -18.60
N SER A 214 20.12 7.43 -17.76
CA SER A 214 20.25 8.88 -17.65
C SER A 214 21.49 9.21 -16.88
#